data_46cb0d678d65adf5ca50507aa9d90279
#
_entry.id   46cb0d678d65adf5ca50507aa9d90279
#
_cell.length_a   1.000
_cell.length_b   1.000
_cell.length_c   1.000
_cell.angle_alpha   90.00
_cell.angle_beta   90.00
_cell.angle_gamma   90.00
#
_symmetry.space_group_name_H-M   'P 1'
#
loop_
_entity.id
_entity.type
_entity.pdbx_description
1 polymer ?
#
loop_
_entity_poly.entity_id
_entity_poly.type
_entity_poly.pdbx_seq_one_letter_code
_entity_poly.pdbx_strand_id
1 'polypeptide(L)'
;MRILFITGSPPYPTNIGGNQLAAERIRALASQGEVDLFLAADERDLPPPHLAEIRKNFRLVGLVAPARRGQRGPWSFFRPLAPGWIDRAADYLASRRRDYRPDPQLAPALKRLMAETRYDVVVGGGLDLAMKTGIAPDFPFVLDVNDTAQEWFKSQIDDPDSGWFARRLAAWRLSQLKNCVPGLYRRFSCCWVIKPRDAQIPGLEHAVWLGMPYRRPEGGLPPLAPSDPASRVVIMLGSYYHRPNAEGLDWFVRKVWPQVRAEVPDAEFRVIGPGLSPPRAEAYGRVPGLCVLGTVPSVGPHYRECAFSLAPIWTGAGINIKVLESYAYGRACVLTPFAYRGYEDCLEDGLSACVAESPADYARACIDLLRDPARRDRLAAAGQPRVLRDFSFERFAGVVGQTLQALASKV
;
A
#
# COMPACT_ATOMS: atom_id res chain seq x y z
N MET A 1 -3.40 26.03 13.77
CA MET A 1 -4.16 25.53 12.59
C MET A 1 -5.08 24.42 13.06
N ARG A 2 -6.33 24.41 12.61
CA ARG A 2 -7.29 23.34 12.90
C ARG A 2 -7.56 22.53 11.63
N ILE A 3 -7.26 21.23 11.69
CA ILE A 3 -7.19 20.34 10.54
C ILE A 3 -8.28 19.28 10.65
N LEU A 4 -9.10 19.11 9.60
CA LEU A 4 -10.03 17.98 9.50
C LEU A 4 -9.40 16.89 8.63
N PHE A 5 -9.11 15.74 9.23
CA PHE A 5 -8.62 14.58 8.50
C PHE A 5 -9.74 13.56 8.25
N ILE A 6 -10.06 13.33 6.97
CA ILE A 6 -11.13 12.43 6.53
C ILE A 6 -10.51 11.17 5.92
N THR A 7 -10.80 10.00 6.46
CA THR A 7 -10.26 8.73 5.96
C THR A 7 -11.28 7.60 6.06
N GLY A 8 -11.21 6.65 5.13
CA GLY A 8 -11.92 5.37 5.21
C GLY A 8 -11.14 4.28 5.93
N SER A 9 -9.84 4.50 6.15
CA SER A 9 -8.98 3.55 6.87
C SER A 9 -8.86 3.97 8.33
N PRO A 10 -9.28 3.13 9.30
CA PRO A 10 -9.11 3.44 10.71
C PRO A 10 -7.62 3.48 11.08
N PRO A 11 -7.18 4.40 11.98
CA PRO A 11 -5.77 4.48 12.36
C PRO A 11 -5.31 3.35 13.31
N TYR A 12 -6.17 2.39 13.62
CA TYR A 12 -5.91 1.24 14.48
C TYR A 12 -6.69 0.01 14.00
N PRO A 13 -6.13 -1.22 14.07
CA PRO A 13 -4.77 -1.56 14.51
C PRO A 13 -3.71 -1.20 13.46
N THR A 14 -2.50 -0.89 13.91
CA THR A 14 -1.41 -0.41 13.05
C THR A 14 -0.59 -1.51 12.36
N ASN A 15 -1.01 -2.77 12.46
CA ASN A 15 -0.41 -3.91 11.75
C ASN A 15 -0.94 -4.10 10.32
N ILE A 16 -1.82 -3.23 9.85
CA ILE A 16 -2.36 -3.19 8.49
C ILE A 16 -1.83 -1.93 7.82
N GLY A 17 -1.25 -2.05 6.61
CA GLY A 17 -0.55 -0.96 5.95
C GLY A 17 -1.37 0.33 5.78
N GLY A 18 -2.64 0.23 5.39
CA GLY A 18 -3.54 1.39 5.28
C GLY A 18 -3.82 2.07 6.63
N ASN A 19 -4.00 1.28 7.69
CA ASN A 19 -4.24 1.78 9.05
C ASN A 19 -2.97 2.44 9.61
N GLN A 20 -1.82 1.82 9.40
CA GLN A 20 -0.52 2.39 9.77
C GLN A 20 -0.33 3.74 9.09
N LEU A 21 -0.60 3.83 7.79
CA LEU A 21 -0.47 5.08 7.05
C LEU A 21 -1.41 6.17 7.60
N ALA A 22 -2.67 5.83 7.90
CA ALA A 22 -3.61 6.78 8.52
C ALA A 22 -3.09 7.29 9.88
N ALA A 23 -2.54 6.40 10.73
CA ALA A 23 -1.95 6.79 12.01
C ALA A 23 -0.75 7.73 11.85
N GLU A 24 0.16 7.43 10.92
CA GLU A 24 1.33 8.29 10.64
C GLU A 24 0.93 9.64 10.02
N ARG A 25 -0.12 9.68 9.19
CA ARG A 25 -0.73 10.93 8.70
C ARG A 25 -1.22 11.81 9.85
N ILE A 26 -2.02 11.24 10.75
CA ILE A 26 -2.54 12.00 11.90
C ILE A 26 -1.38 12.50 12.76
N ARG A 27 -0.38 11.67 13.03
CA ARG A 27 0.80 12.06 13.81
C ARG A 27 1.56 13.23 13.17
N ALA A 28 1.75 13.21 11.85
CA ALA A 28 2.41 14.30 11.13
C ALA A 28 1.55 15.57 11.10
N LEU A 29 0.24 15.44 10.90
CA LEU A 29 -0.69 16.56 10.96
C LEU A 29 -0.75 17.19 12.36
N ALA A 30 -0.73 16.36 13.42
CA ALA A 30 -0.75 16.80 14.80
C ALA A 30 0.50 17.60 15.22
N SER A 31 1.63 17.44 14.50
CA SER A 31 2.80 18.32 14.69
C SER A 31 2.61 19.71 14.11
N GLN A 32 1.56 19.95 13.32
CA GLN A 32 1.27 21.23 12.65
C GLN A 32 0.05 21.95 13.27
N GLY A 33 -0.77 21.27 14.06
CA GLY A 33 -1.96 21.87 14.67
C GLY A 33 -2.90 20.85 15.32
N GLU A 34 -4.10 21.31 15.65
CA GLU A 34 -5.15 20.44 16.17
C GLU A 34 -5.79 19.61 15.05
N VAL A 35 -5.85 18.30 15.22
CA VAL A 35 -6.39 17.38 14.24
C VAL A 35 -7.70 16.76 14.75
N ASP A 36 -8.76 16.97 13.99
CA ASP A 36 -10.03 16.29 14.15
C ASP A 36 -10.13 15.15 13.13
N LEU A 37 -10.39 13.93 13.62
CA LEU A 37 -10.55 12.74 12.78
C LEU A 37 -12.02 12.50 12.43
N PHE A 38 -12.32 12.39 11.14
CA PHE A 38 -13.60 11.92 10.63
C PHE A 38 -13.41 10.58 9.90
N LEU A 39 -14.03 9.52 10.42
CA LEU A 39 -13.96 8.19 9.82
C LEU A 39 -15.18 7.93 8.92
N ALA A 40 -14.93 7.72 7.64
CA ALA A 40 -15.93 7.28 6.67
C ALA A 40 -16.00 5.75 6.66
N ALA A 41 -16.51 5.16 7.74
CA ALA A 41 -16.58 3.72 7.95
C ALA A 41 -17.88 3.34 8.67
N ASP A 42 -18.30 2.09 8.50
CA ASP A 42 -19.42 1.52 9.27
C ASP A 42 -18.92 1.11 10.66
N GLU A 43 -19.55 1.58 11.72
CA GLU A 43 -19.18 1.21 13.08
C GLU A 43 -19.21 -0.31 13.32
N ARG A 44 -20.10 -1.02 12.61
CA ARG A 44 -20.21 -2.49 12.68
C ARG A 44 -19.00 -3.22 12.10
N ASP A 45 -18.23 -2.57 11.24
CA ASP A 45 -17.01 -3.12 10.66
C ASP A 45 -15.78 -2.87 11.54
N LEU A 46 -15.96 -2.11 12.64
CA LEU A 46 -14.92 -1.79 13.63
C LEU A 46 -15.12 -2.59 14.92
N PRO A 47 -14.23 -3.53 15.26
CA PRO A 47 -14.31 -4.24 16.54
C PRO A 47 -14.33 -3.25 17.70
N PRO A 48 -15.21 -3.45 18.74
CA PRO A 48 -15.34 -2.52 19.86
C PRO A 48 -14.03 -2.14 20.56
N PRO A 49 -13.06 -3.06 20.78
CA PRO A 49 -11.75 -2.70 21.34
C PRO A 49 -10.96 -1.73 20.45
N HIS A 50 -11.04 -1.90 19.13
CA HIS A 50 -10.35 -1.01 18.20
C HIS A 50 -10.96 0.39 18.19
N LEU A 51 -12.29 0.49 18.21
CA LEU A 51 -12.97 1.79 18.29
C LEU A 51 -12.68 2.51 19.60
N ALA A 52 -12.59 1.77 20.74
CA ALA A 52 -12.20 2.33 22.02
C ALA A 52 -10.78 2.93 21.97
N GLU A 53 -9.82 2.21 21.37
CA GLU A 53 -8.44 2.72 21.19
C GLU A 53 -8.39 3.94 20.25
N ILE A 54 -9.21 3.97 19.20
CA ILE A 54 -9.31 5.14 18.31
C ILE A 54 -9.82 6.35 19.11
N ARG A 55 -10.91 6.21 19.86
CA ARG A 55 -11.49 7.30 20.66
C ARG A 55 -10.55 7.80 21.77
N LYS A 56 -9.73 6.90 22.31
CA LYS A 56 -8.73 7.23 23.35
C LYS A 56 -7.56 8.04 22.81
N ASN A 57 -7.08 7.70 21.61
CA ASN A 57 -5.83 8.23 21.08
C ASN A 57 -6.04 9.34 20.03
N PHE A 58 -7.25 9.49 19.48
CA PHE A 58 -7.56 10.46 18.44
C PHE A 58 -8.85 11.21 18.75
N ARG A 59 -8.90 12.49 18.39
CA ARG A 59 -10.11 13.29 18.51
C ARG A 59 -11.09 12.93 17.39
N LEU A 60 -11.85 11.86 17.60
CA LEU A 60 -12.87 11.37 16.66
C LEU A 60 -14.11 12.26 16.74
N VAL A 61 -14.36 13.07 15.69
CA VAL A 61 -15.47 14.01 15.58
C VAL A 61 -16.62 13.48 14.72
N GLY A 62 -16.42 12.41 13.98
CA GLY A 62 -17.45 11.77 13.19
C GLY A 62 -17.08 10.33 12.79
N LEU A 63 -18.09 9.48 12.79
CA LEU A 63 -18.03 8.10 12.31
C LEU A 63 -19.30 7.84 11.51
N VAL A 64 -19.20 7.87 10.19
CA VAL A 64 -20.36 7.77 9.28
C VAL A 64 -20.04 6.81 8.15
N ALA A 65 -20.87 5.78 8.00
CA ALA A 65 -20.77 4.89 6.87
C ALA A 65 -21.15 5.61 5.57
N PRO A 66 -20.37 5.50 4.49
CA PRO A 66 -20.84 5.90 3.18
C PRO A 66 -22.10 5.11 2.82
N ALA A 67 -23.03 5.75 2.13
CA ALA A 67 -24.26 5.09 1.70
C ALA A 67 -23.91 3.82 0.90
N ARG A 68 -24.39 2.68 1.37
CA ARG A 68 -24.26 1.41 0.64
C ARG A 68 -25.04 1.58 -0.67
N ARG A 69 -24.37 1.81 -1.77
CA ARG A 69 -25.00 1.74 -3.07
C ARG A 69 -25.64 0.38 -3.19
N GLY A 70 -26.95 0.37 -3.42
CA GLY A 70 -27.71 -0.85 -3.54
C GLY A 70 -27.02 -1.79 -4.55
N GLN A 71 -26.52 -2.90 -4.05
CA GLN A 71 -26.07 -4.04 -4.84
C GLN A 71 -27.23 -4.68 -5.64
N ARG A 72 -28.41 -4.03 -5.63
CA ARG A 72 -29.64 -4.46 -6.29
C ARG A 72 -29.77 -3.78 -7.65
N GLY A 73 -28.86 -4.13 -8.57
CA GLY A 73 -29.23 -4.06 -9.98
C GLY A 73 -30.23 -5.20 -10.30
N PRO A 74 -31.01 -5.09 -11.39
CA PRO A 74 -32.00 -6.11 -11.78
C PRO A 74 -31.39 -7.53 -11.95
N TRP A 75 -30.10 -7.65 -11.99
CA TRP A 75 -29.32 -8.91 -12.12
C TRP A 75 -28.83 -9.51 -10.79
N SER A 76 -29.10 -8.88 -9.64
CA SER A 76 -28.66 -9.40 -8.33
C SER A 76 -29.32 -10.73 -7.93
N PHE A 77 -30.48 -11.04 -8.49
CA PHE A 77 -31.16 -12.32 -8.30
C PHE A 77 -30.45 -13.51 -8.96
N PHE A 78 -29.64 -13.27 -9.98
CA PHE A 78 -28.93 -14.32 -10.73
C PHE A 78 -27.48 -14.55 -10.24
N ARG A 79 -27.02 -13.81 -9.25
CA ARG A 79 -25.67 -13.91 -8.69
C ARG A 79 -25.23 -15.32 -8.25
N PRO A 80 -26.07 -16.15 -7.61
CA PRO A 80 -25.64 -17.48 -7.18
C PRO A 80 -25.38 -18.46 -8.33
N LEU A 81 -25.89 -18.19 -9.53
CA LEU A 81 -25.79 -19.06 -10.71
C LEU A 81 -24.90 -18.49 -11.81
N ALA A 82 -24.38 -17.28 -11.63
CA ALA A 82 -23.60 -16.61 -12.66
C ALA A 82 -22.12 -17.03 -12.62
N PRO A 83 -21.51 -17.37 -13.77
CA PRO A 83 -20.06 -17.53 -13.85
C PRO A 83 -19.35 -16.26 -13.34
N GLY A 84 -18.24 -16.38 -12.62
CA GLY A 84 -17.53 -15.24 -11.99
C GLY A 84 -17.07 -14.11 -12.93
N TRP A 85 -17.20 -14.28 -14.26
CA TRP A 85 -17.02 -13.20 -15.24
C TRP A 85 -18.24 -12.26 -15.35
N ILE A 86 -19.47 -12.79 -15.09
CA ILE A 86 -20.71 -11.98 -15.09
C ILE A 86 -20.75 -11.07 -13.87
N ASP A 87 -20.32 -11.56 -12.69
CA ASP A 87 -20.17 -10.71 -11.50
C ASP A 87 -19.15 -9.60 -11.75
N ARG A 88 -18.03 -9.93 -12.40
CA ARG A 88 -17.03 -8.93 -12.82
C ARG A 88 -17.56 -7.95 -13.86
N ALA A 89 -18.42 -8.39 -14.78
CA ALA A 89 -19.07 -7.52 -15.76
C ALA A 89 -20.14 -6.64 -15.11
N ALA A 90 -20.91 -7.15 -14.14
CA ALA A 90 -21.91 -6.38 -13.40
C ALA A 90 -21.26 -5.34 -12.47
N ASP A 91 -20.22 -5.70 -11.75
CA ASP A 91 -19.39 -4.76 -10.96
C ASP A 91 -18.71 -3.73 -11.85
N TYR A 92 -18.38 -4.12 -13.06
CA TYR A 92 -17.86 -3.26 -14.10
C TYR A 92 -18.88 -2.23 -14.62
N LEU A 93 -20.09 -2.65 -14.95
CA LEU A 93 -21.17 -1.74 -15.38
C LEU A 93 -21.57 -0.81 -14.23
N ALA A 94 -21.56 -1.28 -13.01
CA ALA A 94 -21.75 -0.47 -11.80
C ALA A 94 -20.60 0.52 -11.58
N SER A 95 -19.36 0.13 -11.90
CA SER A 95 -18.17 1.00 -11.78
C SER A 95 -18.08 2.07 -12.89
N ARG A 96 -18.76 1.88 -14.03
CA ARG A 96 -18.91 2.90 -15.10
C ARG A 96 -19.60 4.18 -14.60
N ARG A 97 -20.44 4.06 -13.60
CA ARG A 97 -21.04 5.17 -12.88
C ARG A 97 -20.33 5.32 -11.53
N ARG A 98 -19.00 5.45 -11.51
CA ARG A 98 -18.34 6.08 -10.36
C ARG A 98 -18.88 7.50 -10.30
N ASP A 99 -19.96 7.60 -9.56
CA ASP A 99 -20.66 8.84 -9.33
C ASP A 99 -19.81 9.59 -8.32
N TYR A 100 -18.93 10.45 -8.81
CA TYR A 100 -18.18 11.40 -7.99
C TYR A 100 -19.09 12.47 -7.38
N ARG A 101 -20.36 12.11 -7.12
CA ARG A 101 -21.34 12.97 -6.47
C ARG A 101 -21.17 12.87 -4.95
N PRO A 102 -21.55 13.94 -4.24
CA PRO A 102 -21.62 13.92 -2.79
C PRO A 102 -22.46 12.73 -2.28
N ASP A 103 -21.94 12.06 -1.26
CA ASP A 103 -22.62 10.94 -0.64
C ASP A 103 -23.77 11.45 0.24
N PRO A 104 -24.97 10.86 0.18
CA PRO A 104 -26.16 11.35 0.90
C PRO A 104 -26.04 11.23 2.43
N GLN A 105 -25.10 10.47 2.96
CA GLN A 105 -24.85 10.35 4.40
C GLN A 105 -23.65 11.17 4.83
N LEU A 106 -22.53 11.09 4.08
CA LEU A 106 -21.29 11.79 4.43
C LEU A 106 -21.40 13.30 4.26
N ALA A 107 -21.91 13.78 3.11
CA ALA A 107 -21.91 15.21 2.80
C ALA A 107 -22.74 16.04 3.78
N PRO A 108 -23.97 15.64 4.20
CA PRO A 108 -24.71 16.38 5.21
C PRO A 108 -24.03 16.36 6.59
N ALA A 109 -23.42 15.24 6.98
CA ALA A 109 -22.71 15.13 8.25
C ALA A 109 -21.50 16.06 8.30
N LEU A 110 -20.70 16.09 7.24
CA LEU A 110 -19.54 16.99 7.11
C LEU A 110 -19.97 18.45 7.03
N LYS A 111 -21.02 18.77 6.28
CA LYS A 111 -21.55 20.14 6.21
C LYS A 111 -21.99 20.65 7.59
N ARG A 112 -22.65 19.81 8.40
CA ARG A 112 -23.02 20.16 9.78
C ARG A 112 -21.79 20.39 10.65
N LEU A 113 -20.84 19.44 10.62
CA LEU A 113 -19.59 19.55 11.37
C LEU A 113 -18.81 20.85 11.04
N MET A 114 -18.71 21.18 9.76
CA MET A 114 -18.01 22.40 9.30
C MET A 114 -18.78 23.70 9.56
N ALA A 115 -20.09 23.63 9.79
CA ALA A 115 -20.88 24.77 10.26
C ALA A 115 -20.70 25.03 11.76
N GLU A 116 -20.50 23.97 12.54
CA GLU A 116 -20.28 24.04 14.00
C GLU A 116 -18.81 24.33 14.36
N THR A 117 -17.91 23.93 13.49
CA THR A 117 -16.46 24.01 13.73
C THR A 117 -15.74 24.59 12.51
N ARG A 118 -15.01 25.70 12.72
CA ARG A 118 -14.16 26.28 11.68
C ARG A 118 -12.88 25.47 11.54
N TYR A 119 -12.63 24.97 10.35
CA TYR A 119 -11.37 24.34 9.95
C TYR A 119 -10.59 25.26 9.01
N ASP A 120 -9.27 25.19 9.11
CA ASP A 120 -8.37 25.94 8.22
C ASP A 120 -8.07 25.13 6.96
N VAL A 121 -8.03 23.79 7.08
CA VAL A 121 -7.74 22.88 5.96
C VAL A 121 -8.42 21.53 6.19
N VAL A 122 -8.79 20.89 5.09
CA VAL A 122 -9.22 19.49 5.04
C VAL A 122 -8.13 18.65 4.39
N VAL A 123 -7.86 17.49 4.95
CA VAL A 123 -7.02 16.43 4.34
C VAL A 123 -7.88 15.20 4.16
N GLY A 124 -8.01 14.71 2.93
CA GLY A 124 -8.88 13.57 2.62
C GLY A 124 -8.18 12.46 1.89
N GLY A 125 -8.35 11.22 2.35
CA GLY A 125 -7.75 10.04 1.76
C GLY A 125 -8.51 9.49 0.55
N GLY A 126 -7.84 9.41 -0.62
CA GLY A 126 -8.36 8.82 -1.85
C GLY A 126 -9.40 9.67 -2.60
N LEU A 127 -9.30 9.70 -3.92
CA LEU A 127 -10.17 10.53 -4.78
C LEU A 127 -11.66 10.21 -4.59
N ASP A 128 -12.02 8.93 -4.53
CA ASP A 128 -13.44 8.51 -4.41
C ASP A 128 -14.07 9.02 -3.11
N LEU A 129 -13.36 8.91 -1.97
CA LEU A 129 -13.85 9.43 -0.70
C LEU A 129 -13.90 10.95 -0.69
N ALA A 130 -12.84 11.62 -1.16
CA ALA A 130 -12.80 13.08 -1.20
C ALA A 130 -13.95 13.67 -2.02
N MET A 131 -14.27 13.08 -3.16
CA MET A 131 -15.42 13.52 -3.97
C MET A 131 -16.77 13.28 -3.29
N LYS A 132 -16.89 12.26 -2.47
CA LYS A 132 -18.12 11.95 -1.70
C LYS A 132 -18.37 12.90 -0.54
N THR A 133 -17.36 13.63 -0.09
CA THR A 133 -17.49 14.61 1.01
C THR A 133 -18.44 15.77 0.67
N GLY A 134 -18.52 16.14 -0.61
CA GLY A 134 -19.27 17.29 -1.07
C GLY A 134 -18.68 18.64 -0.62
N ILE A 135 -17.44 18.67 -0.12
CA ILE A 135 -16.74 19.89 0.26
C ILE A 135 -16.47 20.72 -1.00
N ALA A 136 -16.69 22.01 -0.91
CA ALA A 136 -16.55 22.95 -2.02
C ALA A 136 -15.09 23.01 -2.52
N PRO A 137 -14.86 23.16 -3.85
CA PRO A 137 -13.51 23.17 -4.43
C PRO A 137 -12.65 24.36 -4.02
N ASP A 138 -13.26 25.46 -3.57
CA ASP A 138 -12.62 26.66 -3.07
C ASP A 138 -12.14 26.56 -1.62
N PHE A 139 -12.60 25.52 -0.89
CA PHE A 139 -12.09 25.24 0.44
C PHE A 139 -10.69 24.62 0.38
N PRO A 140 -9.73 25.03 1.24
CA PRO A 140 -8.39 24.42 1.28
C PRO A 140 -8.46 22.91 1.55
N PHE A 141 -8.27 22.12 0.48
CA PHE A 141 -8.37 20.67 0.56
C PHE A 141 -7.14 20.00 -0.04
N VAL A 142 -6.42 19.25 0.78
CA VAL A 142 -5.32 18.39 0.36
C VAL A 142 -5.85 16.99 0.10
N LEU A 143 -5.70 16.53 -1.13
CA LEU A 143 -6.04 15.15 -1.50
C LEU A 143 -4.86 14.22 -1.25
N ASP A 144 -5.03 13.25 -0.37
CA ASP A 144 -4.06 12.19 -0.12
C ASP A 144 -4.28 11.02 -1.09
N VAL A 145 -3.51 11.01 -2.18
CA VAL A 145 -3.61 9.99 -3.24
C VAL A 145 -2.70 8.82 -2.89
N ASN A 146 -3.24 7.80 -2.22
CA ASN A 146 -2.48 6.60 -1.85
C ASN A 146 -2.31 5.66 -3.03
N ASP A 147 -3.43 5.30 -3.67
CA ASP A 147 -3.49 4.38 -4.79
C ASP A 147 -4.28 5.01 -5.92
N THR A 148 -3.73 5.01 -7.13
CA THR A 148 -4.46 5.47 -8.29
C THR A 148 -5.06 4.30 -9.06
N ALA A 149 -6.31 4.47 -9.51
CA ALA A 149 -6.95 3.46 -10.34
C ALA A 149 -6.20 3.25 -11.68
N GLN A 150 -5.50 4.30 -12.16
CA GLN A 150 -4.67 4.23 -13.35
C GLN A 150 -3.50 3.25 -13.17
N GLU A 151 -2.78 3.34 -12.05
CA GLU A 151 -1.67 2.42 -11.74
C GLU A 151 -2.16 0.98 -11.55
N TRP A 152 -3.31 0.80 -10.91
CA TRP A 152 -3.92 -0.53 -10.77
C TRP A 152 -4.18 -1.19 -12.13
N PHE A 153 -4.84 -0.47 -13.07
CA PHE A 153 -5.12 -1.05 -14.39
C PHE A 153 -3.85 -1.21 -15.22
N LYS A 154 -2.90 -0.28 -15.10
CA LYS A 154 -1.60 -0.41 -15.76
C LYS A 154 -0.86 -1.66 -15.28
N SER A 155 -0.85 -1.95 -14.00
CA SER A 155 -0.19 -3.14 -13.47
C SER A 155 -0.81 -4.45 -14.01
N GLN A 156 -2.12 -4.48 -14.26
CA GLN A 156 -2.78 -5.64 -14.87
C GLN A 156 -2.43 -5.80 -16.37
N ILE A 157 -2.15 -4.70 -17.07
CA ILE A 157 -1.68 -4.73 -18.46
C ILE A 157 -0.25 -5.26 -18.52
N ASP A 158 0.59 -4.80 -17.60
CA ASP A 158 2.02 -5.11 -17.52
C ASP A 158 2.29 -6.52 -16.92
N ASP A 159 1.31 -7.14 -16.25
CA ASP A 159 1.45 -8.45 -15.62
C ASP A 159 1.66 -9.56 -16.68
N PRO A 160 2.82 -10.26 -16.66
CA PRO A 160 3.14 -11.28 -17.65
C PRO A 160 2.17 -12.48 -17.63
N ASP A 161 1.52 -12.74 -16.49
CA ASP A 161 0.58 -13.85 -16.31
C ASP A 161 -0.88 -13.47 -16.57
N SER A 162 -1.17 -12.19 -16.83
CA SER A 162 -2.50 -11.73 -17.19
C SER A 162 -2.91 -12.24 -18.57
N GLY A 163 -4.09 -12.89 -18.63
CA GLY A 163 -4.67 -13.35 -19.90
C GLY A 163 -4.99 -12.18 -20.85
N TRP A 164 -4.95 -12.44 -22.16
CA TRP A 164 -5.22 -11.45 -23.20
C TRP A 164 -6.50 -10.64 -22.98
N PHE A 165 -7.61 -11.29 -22.60
CA PHE A 165 -8.88 -10.62 -22.34
C PHE A 165 -8.81 -9.64 -21.16
N ALA A 166 -8.15 -10.05 -20.07
CA ALA A 166 -7.96 -9.22 -18.88
C ALA A 166 -7.13 -7.97 -19.21
N ARG A 167 -6.05 -8.12 -19.99
CA ARG A 167 -5.22 -6.99 -20.46
C ARG A 167 -6.01 -6.02 -21.29
N ARG A 168 -6.81 -6.49 -22.26
CA ARG A 168 -7.64 -5.60 -23.11
C ARG A 168 -8.70 -4.86 -22.30
N LEU A 169 -9.33 -5.54 -21.34
CA LEU A 169 -10.30 -4.92 -20.44
C LEU A 169 -9.64 -3.86 -19.56
N ALA A 170 -8.46 -4.14 -19.01
CA ALA A 170 -7.69 -3.19 -18.20
C ALA A 170 -7.26 -1.98 -19.06
N ALA A 171 -6.77 -2.18 -20.28
CA ALA A 171 -6.39 -1.11 -21.21
C ALA A 171 -7.57 -0.19 -21.56
N TRP A 172 -8.73 -0.78 -21.85
CA TRP A 172 -9.92 -0.01 -22.10
C TRP A 172 -10.39 0.79 -20.87
N ARG A 173 -10.35 0.21 -19.64
CA ARG A 173 -10.65 0.92 -18.40
C ARG A 173 -9.68 2.08 -18.16
N LEU A 174 -8.39 1.85 -18.38
CA LEU A 174 -7.37 2.89 -18.28
C LEU A 174 -7.66 4.06 -19.24
N SER A 175 -8.09 3.77 -20.48
CA SER A 175 -8.44 4.82 -21.45
C SER A 175 -9.62 5.68 -20.99
N GLN A 176 -10.64 5.08 -20.36
CA GLN A 176 -11.77 5.84 -19.81
C GLN A 176 -11.35 6.75 -18.65
N LEU A 177 -10.47 6.26 -17.76
CA LEU A 177 -9.97 7.05 -16.62
C LEU A 177 -9.11 8.24 -17.07
N LYS A 178 -8.32 8.08 -18.13
CA LYS A 178 -7.49 9.17 -18.70
C LYS A 178 -8.29 10.41 -19.08
N ASN A 179 -9.56 10.25 -19.44
CA ASN A 179 -10.41 11.36 -19.87
C ASN A 179 -11.15 12.08 -18.72
N CYS A 180 -11.45 11.38 -17.63
CA CYS A 180 -12.28 11.96 -16.55
C CYS A 180 -11.53 12.33 -15.29
N VAL A 181 -10.49 11.57 -14.92
CA VAL A 181 -9.82 11.72 -13.62
C VAL A 181 -8.89 12.94 -13.52
N PRO A 182 -8.15 13.36 -14.58
CA PRO A 182 -7.27 14.52 -14.48
C PRO A 182 -7.97 15.81 -14.04
N GLY A 183 -9.17 16.07 -14.58
CA GLY A 183 -9.98 17.22 -14.18
C GLY A 183 -10.46 17.18 -12.73
N LEU A 184 -10.58 15.98 -12.15
CA LEU A 184 -10.97 15.83 -10.75
C LEU A 184 -9.80 16.12 -9.80
N TYR A 185 -8.58 15.68 -10.12
CA TYR A 185 -7.40 15.99 -9.31
C TYR A 185 -7.13 17.48 -9.21
N ARG A 186 -7.32 18.23 -10.30
CA ARG A 186 -7.12 19.68 -10.37
C ARG A 186 -8.09 20.51 -9.50
N ARG A 187 -9.12 19.88 -8.92
CA ARG A 187 -10.08 20.54 -8.02
C ARG A 187 -9.54 20.71 -6.60
N PHE A 188 -8.46 20.04 -6.25
CA PHE A 188 -7.88 20.08 -4.91
C PHE A 188 -6.75 21.10 -4.85
N SER A 189 -6.60 21.74 -3.71
CA SER A 189 -5.57 22.77 -3.49
C SER A 189 -4.16 22.20 -3.59
N CYS A 190 -3.98 20.93 -3.22
CA CYS A 190 -2.76 20.16 -3.36
C CYS A 190 -3.11 18.65 -3.39
N CYS A 191 -2.29 17.86 -4.06
CA CYS A 191 -2.35 16.40 -4.01
C CYS A 191 -1.06 15.85 -3.41
N TRP A 192 -1.16 14.95 -2.46
CA TRP A 192 -0.03 14.16 -1.97
C TRP A 192 -0.01 12.82 -2.70
N VAL A 193 1.16 12.38 -3.11
CA VAL A 193 1.35 11.07 -3.76
C VAL A 193 2.36 10.23 -2.98
N ILE A 194 2.16 8.91 -3.03
CA ILE A 194 3.01 7.94 -2.31
C ILE A 194 4.32 7.67 -3.06
N LYS A 195 4.30 7.69 -4.39
CA LYS A 195 5.46 7.44 -5.24
C LYS A 195 5.81 8.70 -6.04
N PRO A 196 7.11 9.05 -6.19
CA PRO A 196 7.53 10.23 -6.99
C PRO A 196 6.95 10.20 -8.41
N ARG A 197 6.97 9.03 -9.04
CA ARG A 197 6.44 8.84 -10.39
C ARG A 197 4.94 9.11 -10.56
N ASP A 198 4.15 9.05 -9.48
CA ASP A 198 2.71 9.31 -9.55
C ASP A 198 2.41 10.78 -9.90
N ALA A 199 3.36 11.70 -9.66
CA ALA A 199 3.27 13.09 -10.13
C ALA A 199 3.28 13.22 -11.66
N GLN A 200 3.69 12.18 -12.39
CA GLN A 200 3.63 12.14 -13.86
C GLN A 200 2.24 11.72 -14.39
N ILE A 201 1.34 11.32 -13.51
CA ILE A 201 -0.03 10.96 -13.89
C ILE A 201 -0.78 12.25 -14.26
N PRO A 202 -1.46 12.28 -15.43
CA PRO A 202 -2.20 13.46 -15.85
C PRO A 202 -3.20 13.94 -14.78
N GLY A 203 -3.13 15.22 -14.43
CA GLY A 203 -3.90 15.85 -13.37
C GLY A 203 -3.19 15.92 -12.03
N LEU A 204 -2.05 15.24 -11.86
CA LEU A 204 -1.20 15.25 -10.67
C LEU A 204 0.12 16.02 -10.89
N GLU A 205 0.21 16.87 -11.92
CA GLU A 205 1.42 17.62 -12.26
C GLU A 205 1.87 18.57 -11.12
N HIS A 206 0.95 18.93 -10.23
CA HIS A 206 1.19 19.77 -9.05
C HIS A 206 1.24 18.96 -7.74
N ALA A 207 1.32 17.62 -7.84
CA ALA A 207 1.35 16.78 -6.66
C ALA A 207 2.71 16.83 -5.96
N VAL A 208 2.66 16.72 -4.66
CA VAL A 208 3.84 16.66 -3.79
C VAL A 208 4.09 15.21 -3.38
N TRP A 209 5.30 14.74 -3.59
CA TRP A 209 5.68 13.42 -3.10
C TRP A 209 5.81 13.43 -1.57
N LEU A 210 4.80 12.88 -0.93
CA LEU A 210 4.80 12.72 0.51
C LEU A 210 5.48 11.41 0.92
N GLY A 211 5.22 10.33 0.19
CA GLY A 211 5.73 9.01 0.53
C GLY A 211 4.94 8.34 1.66
N MET A 212 5.57 7.34 2.25
CA MET A 212 5.07 6.61 3.40
C MET A 212 6.22 6.47 4.41
N PRO A 213 6.08 6.97 5.65
CA PRO A 213 7.17 6.87 6.61
C PRO A 213 7.30 5.43 7.11
N TYR A 214 8.54 4.97 7.25
CA TYR A 214 8.80 3.71 7.92
C TYR A 214 8.56 3.86 9.42
N ARG A 215 7.68 3.03 9.97
CA ARG A 215 7.46 2.98 11.41
C ARG A 215 8.58 2.15 12.06
N ARG A 216 9.44 2.83 12.82
CA ARG A 216 10.46 2.14 13.60
C ARG A 216 9.79 1.25 14.65
N PRO A 217 10.26 0.01 14.85
CA PRO A 217 9.80 -0.83 15.94
C PRO A 217 10.03 -0.13 17.30
N GLU A 218 9.24 -0.49 18.30
CA GLU A 218 9.53 -0.11 19.69
C GLU A 218 10.93 -0.64 20.07
N GLY A 219 11.78 0.24 20.59
CA GLY A 219 13.20 -0.06 20.85
C GLY A 219 14.16 0.31 19.70
N GLY A 220 13.62 0.88 18.60
CA GLY A 220 14.42 1.32 17.45
C GLY A 220 14.73 0.22 16.44
N LEU A 221 15.44 0.60 15.38
CA LEU A 221 15.98 -0.36 14.42
C LEU A 221 17.27 -0.97 14.99
N PRO A 222 17.51 -2.27 14.76
CA PRO A 222 18.80 -2.84 15.06
C PRO A 222 19.87 -2.12 14.24
N PRO A 223 21.11 -1.98 14.77
CA PRO A 223 22.20 -1.50 13.96
C PRO A 223 22.38 -2.39 12.74
N LEU A 224 22.86 -1.79 11.64
CA LEU A 224 23.19 -2.54 10.43
C LEU A 224 24.24 -3.61 10.82
N ALA A 225 23.84 -4.86 10.70
CA ALA A 225 24.73 -6.00 10.91
C ALA A 225 24.72 -6.87 9.65
N PRO A 226 25.86 -7.40 9.23
CA PRO A 226 25.93 -8.38 8.15
C PRO A 226 24.99 -9.54 8.41
N SER A 227 24.49 -10.13 7.35
CA SER A 227 23.72 -11.38 7.46
C SER A 227 24.67 -12.53 7.86
N ASP A 228 24.14 -13.54 8.56
CA ASP A 228 24.92 -14.75 8.81
C ASP A 228 25.36 -15.36 7.46
N PRO A 229 26.68 -15.49 7.19
CA PRO A 229 27.16 -16.07 5.94
C PRO A 229 26.64 -17.47 5.66
N ALA A 230 26.37 -18.25 6.72
CA ALA A 230 25.81 -19.60 6.61
C ALA A 230 24.30 -19.62 6.38
N SER A 231 23.61 -18.48 6.57
CA SER A 231 22.15 -18.44 6.41
C SER A 231 21.71 -18.80 4.99
N ARG A 232 20.80 -19.75 4.91
CA ARG A 232 20.07 -20.16 3.69
C ARG A 232 18.58 -19.85 3.78
N VAL A 233 18.19 -19.01 4.73
CA VAL A 233 16.80 -18.63 4.98
C VAL A 233 16.42 -17.44 4.10
N VAL A 234 15.35 -17.61 3.33
CA VAL A 234 14.72 -16.56 2.53
C VAL A 234 13.34 -16.28 3.10
N ILE A 235 12.94 -15.03 3.21
CA ILE A 235 11.64 -14.69 3.81
C ILE A 235 10.77 -13.85 2.86
N MET A 236 9.45 -14.09 2.93
CA MET A 236 8.44 -13.22 2.35
C MET A 236 7.42 -12.84 3.41
N LEU A 237 7.27 -11.52 3.63
CA LEU A 237 6.30 -10.99 4.57
C LEU A 237 5.12 -10.37 3.85
N GLY A 238 3.93 -10.49 4.42
CA GLY A 238 2.74 -9.79 3.92
C GLY A 238 1.43 -10.31 4.47
N SER A 239 0.37 -9.53 4.28
CA SER A 239 -1.00 -10.01 4.46
C SER A 239 -1.46 -10.71 3.19
N TYR A 240 -1.73 -11.99 3.25
CA TYR A 240 -2.18 -12.82 2.12
C TYR A 240 -3.69 -12.73 1.89
N TYR A 241 -4.42 -11.95 2.70
CA TYR A 241 -5.74 -11.43 2.34
C TYR A 241 -5.65 -10.47 1.16
N HIS A 242 -4.51 -9.78 1.02
CA HIS A 242 -4.24 -8.89 -0.09
C HIS A 242 -3.81 -9.70 -1.32
N ARG A 243 -4.66 -9.67 -2.35
CA ARG A 243 -4.52 -10.50 -3.55
C ARG A 243 -3.12 -10.43 -4.21
N PRO A 244 -2.48 -9.26 -4.41
CA PRO A 244 -1.14 -9.21 -4.97
C PRO A 244 -0.08 -10.00 -4.19
N ASN A 245 -0.16 -10.03 -2.85
CA ASN A 245 0.75 -10.83 -2.05
C ASN A 245 0.51 -12.34 -2.24
N ALA A 246 -0.76 -12.73 -2.30
CA ALA A 246 -1.14 -14.12 -2.47
C ALA A 246 -0.75 -14.64 -3.87
N GLU A 247 -0.97 -13.84 -4.92
CA GLU A 247 -0.58 -14.17 -6.29
C GLU A 247 0.95 -14.21 -6.46
N GLY A 248 1.66 -13.24 -5.85
CA GLY A 248 3.12 -13.20 -5.85
C GLY A 248 3.74 -14.42 -5.15
N LEU A 249 3.16 -14.85 -4.02
CA LEU A 249 3.58 -16.08 -3.35
C LEU A 249 3.37 -17.31 -4.22
N ASP A 250 2.20 -17.47 -4.85
CA ASP A 250 1.91 -18.57 -5.77
C ASP A 250 2.88 -18.61 -6.95
N TRP A 251 3.14 -17.44 -7.53
CA TRP A 251 4.08 -17.29 -8.63
C TRP A 251 5.49 -17.74 -8.21
N PHE A 252 5.97 -17.27 -7.07
CA PHE A 252 7.29 -17.63 -6.56
C PHE A 252 7.41 -19.13 -6.27
N VAL A 253 6.45 -19.70 -5.55
CA VAL A 253 6.46 -21.12 -5.18
C VAL A 253 6.42 -22.03 -6.40
N ARG A 254 5.64 -21.67 -7.42
CA ARG A 254 5.48 -22.52 -8.61
C ARG A 254 6.59 -22.35 -9.65
N LYS A 255 7.08 -21.11 -9.85
CA LYS A 255 7.95 -20.81 -10.99
C LYS A 255 9.42 -20.60 -10.59
N VAL A 256 9.69 -20.18 -9.37
CA VAL A 256 11.02 -19.78 -8.92
C VAL A 256 11.61 -20.78 -7.92
N TRP A 257 10.87 -21.11 -6.87
CA TRP A 257 11.37 -21.90 -5.76
C TRP A 257 11.94 -23.27 -6.16
N PRO A 258 11.35 -24.05 -7.09
CA PRO A 258 11.94 -25.29 -7.55
C PRO A 258 13.32 -25.14 -8.15
N GLN A 259 13.58 -24.03 -8.89
CA GLN A 259 14.88 -23.74 -9.48
C GLN A 259 15.92 -23.41 -8.40
N VAL A 260 15.52 -22.62 -7.40
CA VAL A 260 16.37 -22.30 -6.25
C VAL A 260 16.76 -23.55 -5.48
N ARG A 261 15.79 -24.42 -5.20
CA ARG A 261 16.02 -25.67 -4.45
C ARG A 261 16.88 -26.67 -5.20
N ALA A 262 16.82 -26.70 -6.52
CA ALA A 262 17.68 -27.55 -7.34
C ALA A 262 19.16 -27.17 -7.20
N GLU A 263 19.47 -25.88 -7.08
CA GLU A 263 20.82 -25.33 -7.01
C GLU A 263 21.34 -25.15 -5.57
N VAL A 264 20.43 -24.95 -4.60
CA VAL A 264 20.71 -24.76 -3.16
C VAL A 264 19.76 -25.66 -2.37
N PRO A 265 20.08 -26.97 -2.25
CA PRO A 265 19.18 -27.96 -1.66
C PRO A 265 18.84 -27.75 -0.17
N ASP A 266 19.66 -27.02 0.56
CA ASP A 266 19.48 -26.63 1.96
C ASP A 266 18.77 -25.27 2.17
N ALA A 267 18.35 -24.59 1.09
CA ALA A 267 17.62 -23.35 1.18
C ALA A 267 16.26 -23.54 1.90
N GLU A 268 15.91 -22.62 2.78
CA GLU A 268 14.63 -22.57 3.49
C GLU A 268 13.87 -21.30 3.10
N PHE A 269 12.58 -21.45 2.77
CA PHE A 269 11.70 -20.32 2.46
C PHE A 269 10.62 -20.17 3.52
N ARG A 270 10.62 -19.07 4.27
CA ARG A 270 9.62 -18.76 5.30
C ARG A 270 8.58 -17.77 4.80
N VAL A 271 7.32 -18.17 4.92
CA VAL A 271 6.15 -17.35 4.57
C VAL A 271 5.54 -16.81 5.88
N ILE A 272 5.55 -15.48 6.03
CA ILE A 272 5.19 -14.80 7.27
C ILE A 272 4.02 -13.85 7.03
N GLY A 273 2.99 -13.93 7.86
CA GLY A 273 1.83 -13.05 7.88
C GLY A 273 0.50 -13.77 7.76
N PRO A 274 -0.62 -13.06 8.02
CA PRO A 274 -1.96 -13.62 8.03
C PRO A 274 -2.54 -13.81 6.62
N GLY A 275 -3.61 -14.62 6.52
CA GLY A 275 -4.50 -14.64 5.35
C GLY A 275 -4.34 -15.83 4.41
N LEU A 276 -3.44 -16.76 4.69
CA LEU A 276 -3.45 -18.05 4.00
C LEU A 276 -4.56 -18.93 4.57
N SER A 277 -5.43 -19.45 3.69
CA SER A 277 -6.41 -20.44 4.10
C SER A 277 -5.72 -21.74 4.57
N PRO A 278 -6.29 -22.48 5.54
CA PRO A 278 -5.68 -23.72 6.03
C PRO A 278 -5.31 -24.71 4.94
N PRO A 279 -6.17 -24.99 3.91
CA PRO A 279 -5.79 -25.91 2.83
C PRO A 279 -4.58 -25.40 2.02
N ARG A 280 -4.44 -24.08 1.85
CA ARG A 280 -3.33 -23.50 1.10
C ARG A 280 -2.04 -23.53 1.91
N ALA A 281 -2.12 -23.23 3.20
CA ALA A 281 -0.99 -23.34 4.12
C ALA A 281 -0.47 -24.80 4.19
N GLU A 282 -1.37 -25.79 4.26
CA GLU A 282 -1.02 -27.20 4.22
C GLU A 282 -0.37 -27.61 2.91
N ALA A 283 -0.93 -27.15 1.77
CA ALA A 283 -0.35 -27.44 0.46
C ALA A 283 1.08 -26.89 0.32
N TYR A 284 1.33 -25.68 0.84
CA TYR A 284 2.67 -25.09 0.87
C TYR A 284 3.61 -25.82 1.84
N GLY A 285 3.13 -26.28 2.99
CA GLY A 285 3.92 -27.06 3.95
C GLY A 285 4.45 -28.39 3.39
N ARG A 286 3.86 -28.87 2.28
CA ARG A 286 4.34 -30.06 1.55
C ARG A 286 5.44 -29.75 0.53
N VAL A 287 5.69 -28.44 0.26
CA VAL A 287 6.75 -28.03 -0.68
C VAL A 287 8.10 -28.13 0.02
N PRO A 288 9.08 -28.86 -0.51
CA PRO A 288 10.37 -29.01 0.13
C PRO A 288 11.05 -27.67 0.45
N GLY A 289 11.49 -27.52 1.69
CA GLY A 289 12.17 -26.30 2.17
C GLY A 289 11.27 -25.09 2.38
N LEU A 290 9.93 -25.23 2.27
CA LEU A 290 9.00 -24.15 2.53
C LEU A 290 8.34 -24.29 3.91
N CYS A 291 8.35 -23.22 4.71
CA CYS A 291 7.74 -23.14 6.03
C CYS A 291 6.73 -21.99 6.10
N VAL A 292 5.47 -22.31 6.41
CA VAL A 292 4.41 -21.31 6.64
C VAL A 292 4.33 -21.00 8.13
N LEU A 293 4.81 -19.83 8.54
CA LEU A 293 4.81 -19.40 9.94
C LEU A 293 3.51 -18.69 10.34
N GLY A 294 2.74 -18.20 9.37
CA GLY A 294 1.57 -17.39 9.67
C GLY A 294 1.90 -16.07 10.35
N THR A 295 1.02 -15.60 11.23
CA THR A 295 1.25 -14.37 12.01
C THR A 295 2.24 -14.62 13.13
N VAL A 296 3.29 -13.81 13.19
CA VAL A 296 4.33 -13.87 14.23
C VAL A 296 4.24 -12.67 15.17
N PRO A 297 4.65 -12.80 16.43
CA PRO A 297 4.63 -11.68 17.39
C PRO A 297 5.55 -10.53 16.99
N SER A 298 6.69 -10.83 16.37
CA SER A 298 7.67 -9.86 15.88
C SER A 298 8.38 -10.38 14.65
N VAL A 299 8.57 -9.51 13.67
CA VAL A 299 9.31 -9.82 12.43
C VAL A 299 10.83 -9.71 12.60
N GLY A 300 11.28 -8.96 13.60
CA GLY A 300 12.70 -8.67 13.83
C GLY A 300 13.61 -9.91 13.93
N PRO A 301 13.27 -10.96 14.68
CA PRO A 301 14.04 -12.20 14.72
C PRO A 301 14.21 -12.82 13.33
N HIS A 302 13.13 -12.87 12.53
CA HIS A 302 13.15 -13.46 11.18
C HIS A 302 14.04 -12.68 10.21
N TYR A 303 14.05 -11.34 10.31
CA TYR A 303 14.99 -10.52 9.53
C TYR A 303 16.44 -10.70 9.99
N ARG A 304 16.71 -10.92 11.27
CA ARG A 304 18.08 -11.22 11.74
C ARG A 304 18.62 -12.54 11.20
N GLU A 305 17.78 -13.55 11.14
CA GLU A 305 18.14 -14.90 10.70
C GLU A 305 18.19 -15.04 9.17
N CYS A 306 17.43 -14.25 8.42
CA CYS A 306 17.35 -14.43 6.98
C CYS A 306 18.59 -13.93 6.25
N ALA A 307 18.88 -14.58 5.13
CA ALA A 307 19.87 -14.13 4.16
C ALA A 307 19.39 -12.85 3.45
N PHE A 308 18.15 -12.86 2.97
CA PHE A 308 17.47 -11.73 2.30
C PHE A 308 15.97 -11.95 2.27
N SER A 309 15.22 -10.93 1.86
CA SER A 309 13.77 -11.01 1.69
C SER A 309 13.33 -10.97 0.24
N LEU A 310 12.03 -11.23 0.02
CA LEU A 310 11.41 -11.29 -1.30
C LEU A 310 10.22 -10.34 -1.42
N ALA A 311 10.11 -9.68 -2.57
CA ALA A 311 8.91 -8.95 -2.98
C ALA A 311 8.49 -9.34 -4.42
N PRO A 312 7.99 -10.57 -4.64
CA PRO A 312 7.60 -11.07 -5.95
C PRO A 312 6.19 -10.56 -6.33
N ILE A 313 6.00 -9.25 -6.32
CA ILE A 313 4.71 -8.60 -6.54
C ILE A 313 4.66 -8.08 -7.97
N TRP A 314 3.62 -8.45 -8.73
CA TRP A 314 3.45 -8.11 -10.13
C TRP A 314 2.32 -7.11 -10.38
N THR A 315 1.33 -7.04 -9.48
CA THR A 315 0.13 -6.23 -9.62
C THR A 315 -0.14 -5.38 -8.38
N GLY A 316 -0.92 -4.31 -8.55
CA GLY A 316 -1.30 -3.42 -7.46
C GLY A 316 -1.26 -1.95 -7.86
N ALA A 317 -1.28 -1.05 -6.89
CA ALA A 317 -1.18 0.39 -7.13
C ALA A 317 -0.25 1.11 -6.12
N GLY A 318 -0.16 0.63 -4.88
CA GLY A 318 0.61 1.23 -3.80
C GLY A 318 2.13 0.99 -3.86
N ILE A 319 2.79 1.34 -2.78
CA ILE A 319 4.20 1.03 -2.54
C ILE A 319 4.32 -0.28 -1.76
N ASN A 320 5.36 -1.07 -2.02
CA ASN A 320 5.58 -2.35 -1.36
C ASN A 320 6.34 -2.17 -0.04
N ILE A 321 5.61 -2.00 1.07
CA ILE A 321 6.16 -1.75 2.42
C ILE A 321 7.20 -2.79 2.83
N LYS A 322 7.07 -4.05 2.41
CA LYS A 322 8.03 -5.12 2.71
C LYS A 322 9.44 -4.84 2.18
N VAL A 323 9.57 -4.06 1.11
CA VAL A 323 10.87 -3.59 0.60
C VAL A 323 11.49 -2.62 1.59
N LEU A 324 10.71 -1.59 1.99
CA LEU A 324 11.11 -0.62 2.99
C LEU A 324 11.52 -1.29 4.31
N GLU A 325 10.73 -2.25 4.76
CA GLU A 325 10.97 -3.01 6.00
C GLU A 325 12.26 -3.84 5.89
N SER A 326 12.50 -4.50 4.75
CA SER A 326 13.71 -5.29 4.53
C SER A 326 14.98 -4.44 4.70
N TYR A 327 15.05 -3.30 4.00
CA TYR A 327 16.18 -2.40 4.11
C TYR A 327 16.30 -1.78 5.51
N ALA A 328 15.18 -1.48 6.17
CA ALA A 328 15.20 -0.98 7.53
C ALA A 328 15.85 -1.97 8.51
N TYR A 329 15.65 -3.26 8.31
CA TYR A 329 16.33 -4.33 9.06
C TYR A 329 17.72 -4.71 8.51
N GLY A 330 18.25 -3.96 7.54
CA GLY A 330 19.58 -4.21 6.97
C GLY A 330 19.65 -5.49 6.13
N ARG A 331 18.58 -5.81 5.42
CA ARG A 331 18.55 -6.96 4.51
C ARG A 331 18.24 -6.52 3.09
N ALA A 332 18.96 -7.11 2.13
CA ALA A 332 18.62 -6.95 0.73
C ALA A 332 17.25 -7.55 0.42
N CYS A 333 16.62 -7.06 -0.64
CA CYS A 333 15.35 -7.60 -1.12
C CYS A 333 15.44 -7.90 -2.62
N VAL A 334 15.00 -9.09 -3.04
CA VAL A 334 14.83 -9.40 -4.46
C VAL A 334 13.45 -8.91 -4.89
N LEU A 335 13.41 -8.10 -5.93
CA LEU A 335 12.25 -7.32 -6.35
C LEU A 335 11.81 -7.72 -7.77
N THR A 336 10.53 -7.62 -8.05
CA THR A 336 10.04 -7.49 -9.43
C THR A 336 10.13 -6.01 -9.86
N PRO A 337 10.08 -5.69 -11.16
CA PRO A 337 9.98 -4.30 -11.63
C PRO A 337 8.78 -3.56 -11.04
N PHE A 338 7.67 -4.27 -10.76
CA PHE A 338 6.51 -3.68 -10.10
C PHE A 338 6.80 -3.36 -8.62
N ALA A 339 7.42 -4.28 -7.88
CA ALA A 339 7.76 -4.07 -6.48
C ALA A 339 8.81 -2.96 -6.26
N TYR A 340 9.63 -2.72 -7.27
CA TYR A 340 10.65 -1.66 -7.28
C TYR A 340 10.05 -0.26 -7.44
N ARG A 341 8.82 -0.14 -7.98
CA ARG A 341 8.14 1.15 -8.17
C ARG A 341 7.99 1.94 -6.87
N GLY A 342 8.44 3.18 -6.89
CA GLY A 342 8.47 4.10 -5.74
C GLY A 342 9.77 4.07 -4.96
N TYR A 343 10.74 3.25 -5.39
CA TYR A 343 12.09 3.18 -4.84
C TYR A 343 13.17 3.61 -5.84
N GLU A 344 12.78 3.98 -7.07
CA GLU A 344 13.70 4.30 -8.18
C GLU A 344 14.66 5.44 -7.85
N ASP A 345 14.24 6.40 -6.99
CA ASP A 345 15.06 7.55 -6.61
C ASP A 345 16.04 7.23 -5.47
N CYS A 346 15.78 6.17 -4.69
CA CYS A 346 16.61 5.81 -3.53
C CYS A 346 17.36 4.50 -3.68
N LEU A 347 16.92 3.62 -4.56
CA LEU A 347 17.56 2.34 -4.82
C LEU A 347 17.98 2.26 -6.29
N GLU A 348 19.12 1.61 -6.55
CA GLU A 348 19.68 1.38 -7.88
C GLU A 348 19.90 -0.11 -8.09
N ASP A 349 19.37 -0.65 -9.19
CA ASP A 349 19.51 -2.07 -9.50
C ASP A 349 20.98 -2.47 -9.69
N GLY A 350 21.36 -3.61 -9.14
CA GLY A 350 22.73 -4.12 -9.13
C GLY A 350 23.65 -3.49 -8.07
N LEU A 351 23.35 -2.29 -7.56
CA LEU A 351 24.17 -1.58 -6.56
C LEU A 351 23.54 -1.62 -5.16
N SER A 352 22.27 -1.31 -5.05
CA SER A 352 21.52 -1.24 -3.80
C SER A 352 20.16 -1.93 -3.85
N ALA A 353 19.77 -2.47 -4.99
CA ALA A 353 18.60 -3.32 -5.20
C ALA A 353 18.98 -4.53 -6.06
N CYS A 354 18.09 -5.52 -6.10
CA CYS A 354 18.18 -6.67 -6.99
C CYS A 354 16.84 -6.86 -7.67
N VAL A 355 16.71 -6.36 -8.91
CA VAL A 355 15.46 -6.39 -9.68
C VAL A 355 15.51 -7.53 -10.69
N ALA A 356 14.47 -8.34 -10.76
CA ALA A 356 14.38 -9.51 -11.62
C ALA A 356 13.09 -9.49 -12.45
N GLU A 357 13.20 -9.59 -13.77
CA GLU A 357 12.11 -9.41 -14.72
C GLU A 357 11.40 -10.71 -15.11
N SER A 358 12.07 -11.85 -14.94
CA SER A 358 11.55 -13.17 -15.29
C SER A 358 11.69 -14.17 -14.14
N PRO A 359 10.97 -15.31 -14.18
CA PRO A 359 11.16 -16.38 -13.19
C PRO A 359 12.61 -16.90 -13.13
N ALA A 360 13.28 -17.00 -14.28
CA ALA A 360 14.67 -17.46 -14.35
C ALA A 360 15.65 -16.44 -13.75
N ASP A 361 15.44 -15.12 -14.02
CA ASP A 361 16.25 -14.07 -13.43
C ASP A 361 16.04 -13.98 -11.92
N TYR A 362 14.78 -14.13 -11.47
CA TYR A 362 14.44 -14.13 -10.05
C TYR A 362 15.08 -15.33 -9.32
N ALA A 363 15.06 -16.51 -9.93
CA ALA A 363 15.73 -17.70 -9.39
C ALA A 363 17.24 -17.50 -9.31
N ARG A 364 17.85 -17.00 -10.39
CA ARG A 364 19.30 -16.67 -10.44
C ARG A 364 19.69 -15.67 -9.36
N ALA A 365 18.91 -14.58 -9.21
CA ALA A 365 19.12 -13.59 -8.17
C ALA A 365 19.10 -14.21 -6.77
N CYS A 366 18.11 -15.08 -6.48
CA CYS A 366 18.03 -15.79 -5.21
C CYS A 366 19.23 -16.72 -4.99
N ILE A 367 19.63 -17.50 -6.00
CA ILE A 367 20.78 -18.44 -5.94
C ILE A 367 22.07 -17.66 -5.68
N ASP A 368 22.30 -16.58 -6.43
CA ASP A 368 23.49 -15.73 -6.28
C ASP A 368 23.59 -15.14 -4.87
N LEU A 369 22.49 -14.61 -4.33
CA LEU A 369 22.47 -14.02 -2.98
C LEU A 369 22.58 -15.09 -1.87
N LEU A 370 22.15 -16.33 -2.11
CA LEU A 370 22.39 -17.44 -1.18
C LEU A 370 23.86 -17.88 -1.18
N ARG A 371 24.53 -17.83 -2.34
CA ARG A 371 25.94 -18.26 -2.51
C ARG A 371 26.96 -17.17 -2.20
N ASP A 372 26.59 -15.87 -2.35
CA ASP A 372 27.48 -14.73 -2.09
C ASP A 372 26.94 -13.82 -0.97
N PRO A 373 27.28 -14.14 0.31
CA PRO A 373 26.92 -13.31 1.46
C PRO A 373 27.43 -11.87 1.35
N ALA A 374 28.63 -11.68 0.82
CA ALA A 374 29.24 -10.36 0.68
C ALA A 374 28.46 -9.47 -0.30
N ARG A 375 27.90 -10.04 -1.38
CA ARG A 375 27.04 -9.31 -2.33
C ARG A 375 25.75 -8.86 -1.68
N ARG A 376 25.05 -9.74 -0.95
CA ARG A 376 23.78 -9.37 -0.31
C ARG A 376 23.96 -8.29 0.77
N ASP A 377 25.07 -8.36 1.52
CA ASP A 377 25.41 -7.37 2.54
C ASP A 377 25.80 -6.02 1.92
N ARG A 378 26.54 -6.02 0.79
CA ARG A 378 26.81 -4.79 0.02
C ARG A 378 25.53 -4.12 -0.47
N LEU A 379 24.59 -4.87 -1.04
CA LEU A 379 23.29 -4.35 -1.49
C LEU A 379 22.50 -3.72 -0.32
N ALA A 380 22.44 -4.41 0.81
CA ALA A 380 21.75 -3.92 2.00
C ALA A 380 22.41 -2.66 2.57
N ALA A 381 23.73 -2.64 2.68
CA ALA A 381 24.49 -1.50 3.20
C ALA A 381 24.39 -0.25 2.30
N ALA A 382 24.34 -0.44 0.98
CA ALA A 382 24.17 0.66 0.04
C ALA A 382 22.73 1.21 0.04
N GLY A 383 21.71 0.35 0.21
CA GLY A 383 20.32 0.74 0.14
C GLY A 383 19.75 1.29 1.47
N GLN A 384 20.11 0.71 2.62
CA GLN A 384 19.53 1.06 3.91
C GLN A 384 19.59 2.56 4.25
N PRO A 385 20.73 3.26 4.17
CA PRO A 385 20.80 4.68 4.54
C PRO A 385 19.90 5.55 3.66
N ARG A 386 19.80 5.23 2.37
CA ARG A 386 18.96 5.96 1.41
C ARG A 386 17.48 5.75 1.70
N VAL A 387 17.06 4.49 1.91
CA VAL A 387 15.66 4.16 2.26
C VAL A 387 15.27 4.79 3.60
N LEU A 388 16.11 4.71 4.62
CA LEU A 388 15.82 5.29 5.94
C LEU A 388 15.74 6.81 5.92
N ARG A 389 16.53 7.50 5.07
CA ARG A 389 16.46 8.94 4.87
C ARG A 389 15.15 9.34 4.18
N ASP A 390 14.84 8.70 3.03
CA ASP A 390 13.77 9.11 2.13
C ASP A 390 12.39 8.70 2.65
N PHE A 391 12.33 7.68 3.51
CA PHE A 391 11.12 7.22 4.18
C PHE A 391 11.13 7.47 5.69
N SER A 392 11.92 8.45 6.16
CA SER A 392 11.90 8.88 7.57
C SER A 392 10.59 9.59 7.92
N PHE A 393 10.20 9.50 9.19
CA PHE A 393 9.06 10.27 9.69
C PHE A 393 9.35 11.78 9.67
N GLU A 394 10.58 12.16 9.93
CA GLU A 394 11.04 13.55 9.94
C GLU A 394 10.86 14.21 8.57
N ARG A 395 11.30 13.54 7.49
CA ARG A 395 11.04 13.99 6.13
C ARG A 395 9.55 14.09 5.83
N PHE A 396 8.80 13.05 6.17
CA PHE A 396 7.36 12.97 5.96
C PHE A 396 6.62 14.13 6.64
N ALA A 397 6.88 14.35 7.93
CA ALA A 397 6.29 15.46 8.69
C ALA A 397 6.72 16.84 8.17
N GLY A 398 7.97 16.97 7.71
CA GLY A 398 8.47 18.19 7.06
C GLY A 398 7.70 18.52 5.79
N VAL A 399 7.43 17.56 4.92
CA VAL A 399 6.62 17.75 3.70
C VAL A 399 5.17 18.14 4.04
N VAL A 400 4.58 17.50 5.06
CA VAL A 400 3.25 17.87 5.56
C VAL A 400 3.25 19.34 6.01
N GLY A 401 4.22 19.75 6.83
CA GLY A 401 4.32 21.13 7.33
C GLY A 401 4.48 22.15 6.20
N GLN A 402 5.39 21.91 5.26
CA GLN A 402 5.60 22.80 4.11
C GLN A 402 4.33 22.97 3.26
N THR A 403 3.61 21.85 3.02
CA THR A 403 2.36 21.90 2.25
C THR A 403 1.30 22.75 2.96
N LEU A 404 1.10 22.52 4.26
CA LEU A 404 0.09 23.25 5.03
C LEU A 404 0.42 24.73 5.18
N GLN A 405 1.70 25.10 5.37
CA GLN A 405 2.15 26.49 5.41
C GLN A 405 1.93 27.20 4.08
N ALA A 406 2.25 26.53 2.95
CA ALA A 406 2.02 27.07 1.62
C ALA A 406 0.53 27.30 1.30
N LEU A 407 -0.37 26.51 1.88
CA LEU A 407 -1.81 26.72 1.75
C LEU A 407 -2.29 27.88 2.64
N ALA A 408 -1.82 27.97 3.88
CA ALA A 408 -2.17 29.05 4.80
C ALA A 408 -1.75 30.44 4.30
N SER A 409 -0.65 30.52 3.53
CA SER A 409 -0.17 31.80 2.95
C SER A 409 -0.98 32.27 1.73
N LYS A 410 -1.90 31.45 1.21
CA LYS A 410 -2.76 31.78 0.05
C LYS A 410 -4.17 32.22 0.46
N VAL A 411 -4.52 32.08 1.73
CA VAL A 411 -5.79 32.53 2.35
C VAL A 411 -5.58 33.86 3.06
#